data_cf935608278b9a0f211b95d8d0da08af
#
_entry.id   cf935608278b9a0f211b95d8d0da08af
#
_cell.length_a   1.000
_cell.length_b   1.000
_cell.length_c   1.000
_cell.angle_alpha   90.00
_cell.angle_beta   90.00
_cell.angle_gamma   90.00
#
_symmetry.space_group_name_H-M   'P 1'
#
loop_
_entity.id
_entity.type
_entity.pdbx_description
1 polymer ?
#
loop_
_entity_poly.entity_id
_entity_poly.type
_entity_poly.pdbx_seq_one_letter_code
_entity_poly.pdbx_strand_id
1 'polypeptide(L)'
;MNETLLISILAASITAGTPILFAALGELISERAGVTNLGVDGMMLVGACAGFIAAQQTGSLLSGVGMALLAGSLMALIHAFLTVTLRANQVVSGLALTLFGTGLSGYLGLDYVGQQATVVFSKLAVPGLSEIPVLGPVLFRQDLLVYCSYILVAAVAFYLYRTRAGLFMRALGKIPLVLVAV
;
A
#
# COMPACT_ATOMS: atom_id res chain seq x y z
N MET A 1 31.08 -9.87 8.95
CA MET A 1 29.79 -9.16 9.14
C MET A 1 29.07 -9.93 10.24
N ASN A 2 28.74 -9.29 11.35
CA ASN A 2 28.17 -10.00 12.51
C ASN A 2 26.78 -10.53 12.13
N GLU A 3 26.49 -11.79 12.43
CA GLU A 3 25.18 -12.42 12.14
C GLU A 3 24.00 -11.59 12.66
N THR A 4 24.13 -10.99 13.84
CA THR A 4 23.13 -10.10 14.41
C THR A 4 22.84 -8.86 13.57
N LEU A 5 23.85 -8.27 12.93
CA LEU A 5 23.70 -7.13 12.03
C LEU A 5 22.95 -7.52 10.75
N LEU A 6 23.30 -8.67 10.17
CA LEU A 6 22.62 -9.18 8.97
C LEU A 6 21.12 -9.45 9.25
N ILE A 7 20.83 -10.12 10.37
CA ILE A 7 19.45 -10.40 10.79
C ILE A 7 18.66 -9.09 10.97
N SER A 8 19.26 -8.08 11.61
CA SER A 8 18.61 -6.79 11.83
C SER A 8 18.33 -6.05 10.52
N ILE A 9 19.26 -6.09 9.56
CA ILE A 9 19.06 -5.49 8.23
C ILE A 9 17.93 -6.20 7.47
N LEU A 10 17.93 -7.54 7.47
CA LEU A 10 16.88 -8.31 6.80
C LEU A 10 15.50 -8.06 7.42
N ALA A 11 15.40 -8.04 8.76
CA ALA A 11 14.14 -7.74 9.45
C ALA A 11 13.66 -6.31 9.12
N ALA A 12 14.55 -5.32 9.14
CA ALA A 12 14.22 -3.94 8.78
C ALA A 12 13.78 -3.80 7.31
N SER A 13 14.39 -4.56 6.41
CA SER A 13 14.04 -4.57 4.98
C SER A 13 12.60 -5.06 4.75
N ILE A 14 12.15 -6.07 5.51
CA ILE A 14 10.76 -6.57 5.44
C ILE A 14 9.79 -5.49 5.90
N THR A 15 10.06 -4.87 7.05
CA THR A 15 9.21 -3.80 7.57
C THR A 15 9.14 -2.63 6.60
N ALA A 16 10.28 -2.18 6.07
CA ALA A 16 10.35 -1.08 5.10
C ALA A 16 9.71 -1.42 3.74
N GLY A 17 9.77 -2.68 3.32
CA GLY A 17 9.15 -3.16 2.07
C GLY A 17 7.63 -3.35 2.16
N THR A 18 7.06 -3.45 3.36
CA THR A 18 5.63 -3.73 3.55
C THR A 18 4.70 -2.68 2.91
N PRO A 19 4.90 -1.36 3.06
CA PRO A 19 4.08 -0.37 2.37
C PRO A 19 4.14 -0.48 0.84
N ILE A 20 5.32 -0.77 0.31
CA ILE A 20 5.52 -0.97 -1.13
C ILE A 20 4.76 -2.22 -1.60
N LEU A 21 4.76 -3.29 -0.79
CA LEU A 21 4.01 -4.51 -1.08
C LEU A 21 2.50 -4.26 -1.12
N PHE A 22 1.95 -3.49 -0.18
CA PHE A 22 0.53 -3.11 -0.20
C PHE A 22 0.18 -2.33 -1.48
N ALA A 23 1.01 -1.36 -1.85
CA ALA A 23 0.82 -0.57 -3.07
C ALA A 23 0.90 -1.45 -4.33
N ALA A 24 1.90 -2.33 -4.42
CA ALA A 24 2.07 -3.25 -5.54
C ALA A 24 0.90 -4.23 -5.69
N LEU A 25 0.31 -4.71 -4.57
CA LEU A 25 -0.89 -5.56 -4.62
C LEU A 25 -2.11 -4.79 -5.13
N GLY A 26 -2.27 -3.53 -4.73
CA GLY A 26 -3.33 -2.65 -5.25
C GLY A 26 -3.18 -2.40 -6.74
N GLU A 27 -1.97 -2.06 -7.19
CA GLU A 27 -1.66 -1.83 -8.60
C GLU A 27 -1.83 -3.12 -9.44
N LEU A 28 -1.41 -4.26 -8.92
CA LEU A 28 -1.62 -5.55 -9.57
C LEU A 28 -3.10 -5.82 -9.87
N ILE A 29 -4.01 -5.48 -8.94
CA ILE A 29 -5.45 -5.64 -9.15
C ILE A 29 -5.94 -4.66 -10.22
N SER A 30 -5.50 -3.41 -10.16
CA SER A 30 -5.85 -2.35 -11.11
C SER A 30 -5.41 -2.70 -12.54
N GLU A 31 -4.15 -3.08 -12.73
CA GLU A 31 -3.60 -3.48 -14.02
C GLU A 31 -4.29 -4.74 -14.58
N ARG A 32 -4.64 -5.71 -13.73
CA ARG A 32 -5.40 -6.89 -14.15
C ARG A 32 -6.83 -6.55 -14.58
N ALA A 33 -7.37 -5.44 -14.14
CA ALA A 33 -8.65 -4.89 -14.60
C ALA A 33 -8.50 -4.00 -15.86
N GLY A 34 -7.27 -3.76 -16.35
CA GLY A 34 -6.98 -2.93 -17.52
C GLY A 34 -6.81 -1.45 -17.24
N VAL A 35 -6.61 -1.07 -15.98
CA VAL A 35 -6.38 0.32 -15.56
C VAL A 35 -4.97 0.44 -15.01
N THR A 36 -4.12 1.23 -15.67
CA THR A 36 -2.76 1.56 -15.19
C THR A 36 -2.82 2.79 -14.30
N ASN A 37 -2.24 2.70 -13.11
CA ASN A 37 -2.27 3.78 -12.13
C ASN A 37 -0.85 4.22 -11.71
N LEU A 38 -0.27 5.17 -12.43
CA LEU A 38 1.02 5.77 -12.06
C LEU A 38 0.90 6.78 -10.91
N GLY A 39 -0.29 6.95 -10.33
CA GLY A 39 -0.56 7.83 -9.19
C GLY A 39 -0.37 7.20 -7.81
N VAL A 40 0.01 5.93 -7.75
CA VAL A 40 0.13 5.15 -6.51
C VAL A 40 1.07 5.83 -5.50
N ASP A 41 2.21 6.35 -5.94
CA ASP A 41 3.16 7.06 -5.06
C ASP A 41 2.52 8.28 -4.39
N GLY A 42 1.77 9.09 -5.15
CA GLY A 42 1.03 10.22 -4.60
C GLY A 42 -0.06 9.80 -3.61
N MET A 43 -0.78 8.71 -3.90
CA MET A 43 -1.79 8.15 -3.00
C MET A 43 -1.17 7.64 -1.70
N MET A 44 0.00 6.98 -1.79
CA MET A 44 0.77 6.52 -0.63
C MET A 44 1.21 7.68 0.26
N LEU A 45 1.75 8.75 -0.34
CA LEU A 45 2.20 9.93 0.40
C LEU A 45 1.05 10.63 1.13
N VAL A 46 -0.08 10.85 0.45
CA VAL A 46 -1.27 11.46 1.07
C VAL A 46 -1.83 10.57 2.16
N GLY A 47 -1.93 9.26 1.92
CA GLY A 47 -2.38 8.29 2.92
C GLY A 47 -1.47 8.26 4.15
N ALA A 48 -0.15 8.21 3.95
CA ALA A 48 0.83 8.22 5.03
C ALA A 48 0.77 9.52 5.86
N CYS A 49 0.69 10.68 5.18
CA CYS A 49 0.58 11.98 5.84
C CYS A 49 -0.70 12.07 6.68
N ALA A 50 -1.86 11.76 6.10
CA ALA A 50 -3.15 11.79 6.80
C ALA A 50 -3.19 10.80 7.97
N GLY A 51 -2.66 9.61 7.79
CA GLY A 51 -2.56 8.60 8.84
C GLY A 51 -1.66 9.04 10.00
N PHE A 52 -0.49 9.61 9.68
CA PHE A 52 0.43 10.14 10.69
C PHE A 52 -0.21 11.28 11.51
N ILE A 53 -0.81 12.26 10.82
CA ILE A 53 -1.49 13.38 11.45
C ILE A 53 -2.60 12.89 12.39
N ALA A 54 -3.46 11.97 11.94
CA ALA A 54 -4.54 11.43 12.74
C ALA A 54 -4.02 10.64 13.96
N ALA A 55 -2.98 9.83 13.79
CA ALA A 55 -2.35 9.10 14.90
C ALA A 55 -1.72 10.06 15.92
N GLN A 56 -1.05 11.13 15.45
CA GLN A 56 -0.45 12.15 16.30
C GLN A 56 -1.50 12.89 17.13
N GLN A 57 -2.61 13.30 16.51
CA GLN A 57 -3.66 14.08 17.17
C GLN A 57 -4.51 13.25 18.13
N THR A 58 -4.77 11.99 17.81
CA THR A 58 -5.68 11.14 18.59
C THR A 58 -4.95 10.20 19.56
N GLY A 59 -3.65 9.99 19.39
CA GLY A 59 -2.90 8.99 20.13
C GLY A 59 -3.34 7.54 19.83
N SER A 60 -4.04 7.30 18.71
CA SER A 60 -4.60 5.99 18.34
C SER A 60 -4.10 5.51 17.00
N LEU A 61 -3.51 4.30 16.96
CA LEU A 61 -3.10 3.64 15.72
C LEU A 61 -4.29 3.34 14.80
N LEU A 62 -5.43 3.00 15.38
CA LEU A 62 -6.63 2.67 14.59
C LEU A 62 -7.14 3.88 13.81
N SER A 63 -7.13 5.08 14.43
CA SER A 63 -7.48 6.32 13.74
C SER A 63 -6.48 6.66 12.63
N GLY A 64 -5.19 6.43 12.89
CA GLY A 64 -4.13 6.60 11.88
C GLY A 64 -4.35 5.70 10.66
N VAL A 65 -4.56 4.41 10.87
CA VAL A 65 -4.85 3.46 9.79
C VAL A 65 -6.14 3.82 9.06
N GLY A 66 -7.20 4.16 9.80
CA GLY A 66 -8.49 4.56 9.22
C GLY A 66 -8.38 5.79 8.31
N MET A 67 -7.67 6.83 8.77
CA MET A 67 -7.45 8.04 7.97
C MET A 67 -6.53 7.80 6.77
N ALA A 68 -5.50 6.96 6.91
CA ALA A 68 -4.66 6.57 5.79
C ALA A 68 -5.47 5.86 4.69
N LEU A 69 -6.33 4.92 5.07
CA LEU A 69 -7.23 4.21 4.14
C LEU A 69 -8.22 5.17 3.48
N LEU A 70 -8.84 6.07 4.24
CA LEU A 70 -9.79 7.05 3.71
C LEU A 70 -9.11 8.00 2.71
N ALA A 71 -7.99 8.59 3.08
CA ALA A 71 -7.27 9.54 2.24
C ALA A 71 -6.75 8.87 0.95
N GLY A 72 -6.14 7.69 1.06
CA GLY A 72 -5.70 6.91 -0.10
C GLY A 72 -6.87 6.51 -1.01
N SER A 73 -7.99 6.09 -0.43
CA SER A 73 -9.20 5.73 -1.20
C SER A 73 -9.81 6.92 -1.93
N LEU A 74 -9.84 8.10 -1.32
CA LEU A 74 -10.30 9.33 -1.98
C LEU A 74 -9.43 9.68 -3.19
N MET A 75 -8.11 9.60 -3.04
CA MET A 75 -7.19 9.80 -4.16
C MET A 75 -7.41 8.78 -5.28
N ALA A 76 -7.62 7.50 -4.92
CA ALA A 76 -7.92 6.44 -5.88
C ALA A 76 -9.26 6.67 -6.60
N LEU A 77 -10.29 7.17 -5.90
CA LEU A 77 -11.57 7.55 -6.51
C LEU A 77 -11.43 8.68 -7.52
N ILE A 78 -10.58 9.68 -7.25
CA ILE A 78 -10.29 10.75 -8.22
C ILE A 78 -9.68 10.14 -9.48
N HIS A 79 -8.68 9.26 -9.34
CA HIS A 79 -8.07 8.58 -10.50
C HIS A 79 -9.09 7.75 -11.28
N ALA A 80 -9.89 6.95 -10.58
CA ALA A 80 -10.93 6.13 -11.19
C ALA A 80 -11.97 6.99 -11.93
N PHE A 81 -12.41 8.10 -11.35
CA PHE A 81 -13.34 9.01 -12.00
C PHE A 81 -12.75 9.60 -13.29
N LEU A 82 -11.49 10.05 -13.25
CA LEU A 82 -10.83 10.59 -14.43
C LEU A 82 -10.64 9.54 -15.54
N THR A 83 -10.21 8.34 -15.18
CA THR A 83 -9.83 7.31 -16.16
C THR A 83 -11.01 6.48 -16.64
N VAL A 84 -11.95 6.14 -15.79
CA VAL A 84 -13.10 5.29 -16.13
C VAL A 84 -14.28 6.13 -16.62
N THR A 85 -14.63 7.20 -15.90
CA THR A 85 -15.82 8.02 -16.22
C THR A 85 -15.52 9.02 -17.33
N LEU A 86 -14.44 9.79 -17.18
CA LEU A 86 -14.06 10.84 -18.17
C LEU A 86 -13.18 10.27 -19.29
N ARG A 87 -12.78 9.01 -19.22
CA ARG A 87 -11.91 8.35 -20.20
C ARG A 87 -10.62 9.13 -20.49
N ALA A 88 -10.10 9.84 -19.49
CA ALA A 88 -8.84 10.57 -19.60
C ALA A 88 -7.67 9.59 -19.75
N ASN A 89 -6.55 10.11 -20.26
CA ASN A 89 -5.33 9.29 -20.37
C ASN A 89 -4.85 8.86 -18.99
N GLN A 90 -4.77 7.55 -18.78
CA GLN A 90 -4.45 6.93 -17.47
C GLN A 90 -3.06 7.33 -16.97
N VAL A 91 -2.07 7.37 -17.86
CA VAL A 91 -0.69 7.74 -17.53
C VAL A 91 -0.61 9.19 -17.08
N VAL A 92 -1.21 10.11 -17.85
CA VAL A 92 -1.22 11.55 -17.53
C VAL A 92 -1.97 11.81 -16.23
N SER A 93 -3.13 11.18 -16.04
CA SER A 93 -3.92 11.29 -14.81
C SER A 93 -3.14 10.76 -13.59
N GLY A 94 -2.46 9.63 -13.72
CA GLY A 94 -1.64 9.06 -12.66
C GLY A 94 -0.47 9.98 -12.28
N LEU A 95 0.31 10.45 -13.26
CA LEU A 95 1.42 11.38 -13.01
C LEU A 95 0.95 12.69 -12.37
N ALA A 96 -0.17 13.25 -12.82
CA ALA A 96 -0.76 14.44 -12.21
C ALA A 96 -1.12 14.19 -10.73
N LEU A 97 -1.68 13.01 -10.42
CA LEU A 97 -1.99 12.63 -9.04
C LEU A 97 -0.74 12.44 -8.18
N THR A 98 0.34 11.90 -8.73
CA THR A 98 1.63 11.80 -8.02
C THR A 98 2.15 13.18 -7.64
N LEU A 99 2.17 14.12 -8.60
CA LEU A 99 2.61 15.49 -8.33
C LEU A 99 1.70 16.20 -7.32
N PHE A 100 0.38 16.07 -7.48
CA PHE A 100 -0.60 16.61 -6.55
C PHE A 100 -0.43 16.02 -5.15
N GLY A 101 -0.31 14.70 -5.04
CA GLY A 101 -0.14 14.00 -3.77
C GLY A 101 1.16 14.37 -3.06
N THR A 102 2.26 14.52 -3.81
CA THR A 102 3.54 14.99 -3.28
C THR A 102 3.43 16.41 -2.73
N GLY A 103 2.83 17.32 -3.49
CA GLY A 103 2.62 18.70 -3.05
C GLY A 103 1.69 18.80 -1.84
N LEU A 104 0.56 18.08 -1.88
CA LEU A 104 -0.42 18.08 -0.79
C LEU A 104 0.15 17.50 0.51
N SER A 105 0.82 16.35 0.43
CA SER A 105 1.44 15.74 1.60
C SER A 105 2.58 16.59 2.16
N GLY A 106 3.38 17.22 1.29
CA GLY A 106 4.42 18.16 1.69
C GLY A 106 3.85 19.37 2.43
N TYR A 107 2.75 19.95 1.93
CA TYR A 107 2.10 21.08 2.56
C TYR A 107 1.45 20.73 3.92
N LEU A 108 0.64 19.67 3.95
CA LEU A 108 -0.05 19.25 5.18
C LEU A 108 0.91 18.69 6.24
N GLY A 109 2.05 18.14 5.82
CA GLY A 109 3.06 17.59 6.71
C GLY A 109 4.02 18.61 7.31
N LEU A 110 4.03 19.88 6.86
CA LEU A 110 5.01 20.89 7.31
C LEU A 110 5.11 21.01 8.83
N ASP A 111 3.96 21.08 9.52
CA ASP A 111 3.89 21.25 10.97
C ASP A 111 4.34 19.98 11.74
N TYR A 112 4.49 18.85 11.05
CA TYR A 112 4.83 17.56 11.63
C TYR A 112 6.26 17.10 11.32
N VAL A 113 7.00 17.86 10.52
CA VAL A 113 8.40 17.54 10.17
C VAL A 113 9.26 17.52 11.41
N GLY A 114 10.00 16.42 11.61
CA GLY A 114 10.88 16.23 12.77
C GLY A 114 10.17 15.76 14.03
N GLN A 115 8.86 15.63 14.04
CA GLN A 115 8.12 15.06 15.18
C GLN A 115 8.27 13.54 15.20
N GLN A 116 8.47 12.98 16.38
CA GLN A 116 8.43 11.54 16.58
C GLN A 116 6.99 11.05 16.68
N ALA A 117 6.72 9.85 16.14
CA ALA A 117 5.40 9.23 16.25
C ALA A 117 5.06 8.97 17.72
N THR A 118 3.89 9.45 18.15
CA THR A 118 3.39 9.23 19.52
C THR A 118 2.99 7.79 19.77
N VAL A 119 2.56 7.09 18.72
CA VAL A 119 2.16 5.69 18.77
C VAL A 119 2.79 4.93 17.60
N VAL A 120 3.27 3.73 17.87
CA VAL A 120 3.89 2.83 16.88
C VAL A 120 3.36 1.42 17.06
N PHE A 121 3.36 0.64 15.99
CA PHE A 121 3.02 -0.78 16.06
C PHE A 121 4.07 -1.54 16.86
N SER A 122 3.65 -2.30 17.87
CA SER A 122 4.53 -3.19 18.60
C SER A 122 4.86 -4.43 17.77
N LYS A 123 6.09 -4.92 17.92
CA LYS A 123 6.49 -6.19 17.31
C LYS A 123 5.82 -7.35 18.04
N LEU A 124 5.22 -8.24 17.29
CA LEU A 124 4.57 -9.46 17.76
C LEU A 124 5.46 -10.66 17.43
N ALA A 125 5.85 -11.42 18.43
CA ALA A 125 6.58 -12.66 18.22
C ALA A 125 5.58 -13.83 18.14
N VAL A 126 5.64 -14.61 17.07
CA VAL A 126 4.82 -15.82 16.92
C VAL A 126 5.47 -16.96 17.74
N PRO A 127 4.79 -17.51 18.78
CA PRO A 127 5.37 -18.56 19.60
C PRO A 127 5.82 -19.77 18.79
N GLY A 128 6.98 -20.31 19.09
CA GLY A 128 7.58 -21.46 18.40
C GLY A 128 8.29 -21.12 17.09
N LEU A 129 7.70 -20.31 16.20
CA LEU A 129 8.31 -19.91 14.92
C LEU A 129 9.36 -18.80 15.09
N SER A 130 9.19 -17.95 16.08
CA SER A 130 10.13 -16.87 16.39
C SER A 130 11.48 -17.34 16.96
N GLU A 131 11.59 -18.62 17.34
CA GLU A 131 12.80 -19.23 17.91
C GLU A 131 13.71 -19.84 16.84
N ILE A 132 13.24 -19.98 15.60
CA ILE A 132 14.04 -20.52 14.49
C ILE A 132 15.22 -19.59 14.23
N PRO A 133 16.47 -20.11 14.23
CA PRO A 133 17.64 -19.28 13.95
C PRO A 133 17.50 -18.55 12.62
N VAL A 134 17.83 -17.26 12.57
CA VAL A 134 17.79 -16.35 11.43
C VAL A 134 16.33 -16.07 10.93
N LEU A 135 15.57 -17.10 10.58
CA LEU A 135 14.21 -16.94 10.02
C LEU A 135 13.21 -16.43 11.06
N GLY A 136 13.34 -16.84 12.32
CA GLY A 136 12.47 -16.40 13.40
C GLY A 136 12.45 -14.88 13.57
N PRO A 137 13.59 -14.23 13.85
CA PRO A 137 13.66 -12.79 13.99
C PRO A 137 13.31 -12.03 12.71
N VAL A 138 13.58 -12.58 11.52
CA VAL A 138 13.36 -11.92 10.24
C VAL A 138 11.88 -11.95 9.83
N LEU A 139 11.18 -13.09 9.96
CA LEU A 139 9.82 -13.26 9.46
C LEU A 139 8.75 -13.28 10.57
N PHE A 140 9.10 -13.77 11.77
CA PHE A 140 8.14 -14.07 12.84
C PHE A 140 8.28 -13.18 14.08
N ARG A 141 9.04 -12.08 14.00
CA ARG A 141 9.12 -10.98 15.00
C ARG A 141 8.87 -9.63 14.33
N GLN A 142 7.74 -9.53 13.65
CA GLN A 142 7.36 -8.34 12.88
C GLN A 142 6.13 -7.67 13.51
N ASP A 143 5.75 -6.52 12.99
CA ASP A 143 4.55 -5.83 13.40
C ASP A 143 3.28 -6.40 12.73
N LEU A 144 2.12 -5.98 13.22
CA LEU A 144 0.83 -6.45 12.73
C LEU A 144 0.63 -6.19 11.23
N LEU A 145 1.12 -5.06 10.70
CA LEU A 145 0.95 -4.72 9.29
C LEU A 145 1.72 -5.68 8.37
N VAL A 146 2.91 -6.12 8.80
CA VAL A 146 3.68 -7.12 8.07
C VAL A 146 2.91 -8.45 7.99
N TYR A 147 2.31 -8.92 9.09
CA TYR A 147 1.49 -10.14 9.06
C TYR A 147 0.23 -9.98 8.20
N CYS A 148 -0.42 -8.81 8.26
CA CYS A 148 -1.53 -8.49 7.37
C CYS A 148 -1.10 -8.55 5.89
N SER A 149 0.12 -8.10 5.56
CA SER A 149 0.62 -8.17 4.19
C SER A 149 0.78 -9.61 3.69
N TYR A 150 1.26 -10.54 4.53
CA TYR A 150 1.37 -11.96 4.16
C TYR A 150 -0.01 -12.58 3.85
N ILE A 151 -1.00 -12.28 4.70
CA ILE A 151 -2.37 -12.74 4.49
C ILE A 151 -2.95 -12.12 3.21
N LEU A 152 -2.69 -10.83 2.98
CA LEU A 152 -3.20 -10.12 1.80
C LEU A 152 -2.61 -10.65 0.49
N VAL A 153 -1.32 -11.00 0.46
CA VAL A 153 -0.69 -11.65 -0.70
C VAL A 153 -1.42 -12.95 -1.05
N ALA A 154 -1.65 -13.80 -0.04
CA ALA A 154 -2.37 -15.07 -0.25
C ALA A 154 -3.82 -14.83 -0.69
N ALA A 155 -4.51 -13.85 -0.09
CA ALA A 155 -5.88 -13.51 -0.43
C ALA A 155 -6.01 -12.96 -1.86
N VAL A 156 -5.11 -12.05 -2.27
CA VAL A 156 -5.08 -11.50 -3.64
C VAL A 156 -4.76 -12.60 -4.65
N ALA A 157 -3.78 -13.46 -4.37
CA ALA A 157 -3.48 -14.60 -5.22
C ALA A 157 -4.69 -15.54 -5.35
N PHE A 158 -5.34 -15.89 -4.25
CA PHE A 158 -6.55 -16.69 -4.28
C PHE A 158 -7.67 -16.00 -5.07
N TYR A 159 -7.92 -14.73 -4.82
CA TYR A 159 -8.93 -13.94 -5.52
C TYR A 159 -8.71 -13.95 -7.02
N LEU A 160 -7.49 -13.62 -7.48
CA LEU A 160 -7.17 -13.51 -8.90
C LEU A 160 -7.18 -14.87 -9.63
N TYR A 161 -6.74 -15.95 -8.97
CA TYR A 161 -6.52 -17.23 -9.65
C TYR A 161 -7.60 -18.29 -9.36
N ARG A 162 -8.38 -18.15 -8.29
CA ARG A 162 -9.36 -19.15 -7.87
C ARG A 162 -10.81 -18.67 -7.85
N THR A 163 -11.08 -17.37 -8.07
CA THR A 163 -12.46 -16.86 -8.09
C THR A 163 -12.95 -16.53 -9.48
N ARG A 164 -14.27 -16.60 -9.68
CA ARG A 164 -14.90 -16.19 -10.95
C ARG A 164 -14.69 -14.70 -11.23
N ALA A 165 -14.75 -13.84 -10.20
CA ALA A 165 -14.50 -12.40 -10.33
C ALA A 165 -13.07 -12.11 -10.81
N GLY A 166 -12.05 -12.78 -10.25
CA GLY A 166 -10.67 -12.65 -10.69
C GLY A 166 -10.46 -13.14 -12.13
N LEU A 167 -11.21 -14.18 -12.56
CA LEU A 167 -11.19 -14.64 -13.94
C LEU A 167 -11.76 -13.58 -14.88
N PHE A 168 -12.88 -12.96 -14.52
CA PHE A 168 -13.48 -11.85 -15.28
C PHE A 168 -12.53 -10.66 -15.39
N MET A 169 -11.91 -10.23 -14.29
CA MET A 169 -10.94 -9.12 -14.30
C MET A 169 -9.79 -9.39 -15.27
N ARG A 170 -9.21 -10.59 -15.22
CA ARG A 170 -8.13 -10.98 -16.14
C ARG A 170 -8.58 -11.09 -17.60
N ALA A 171 -9.83 -11.41 -17.86
CA ALA A 171 -10.39 -11.46 -19.21
C ALA A 171 -10.57 -10.04 -19.77
N LEU A 172 -11.10 -9.11 -18.96
CA LEU A 172 -11.29 -7.70 -19.33
C LEU A 172 -9.96 -7.00 -19.63
N GLY A 173 -8.95 -7.20 -18.80
CA GLY A 173 -7.63 -6.59 -19.00
C GLY A 173 -6.87 -7.10 -20.24
N LYS A 174 -7.34 -8.17 -20.89
CA LYS A 174 -6.77 -8.69 -22.16
C LYS A 174 -7.48 -8.16 -23.41
N ILE A 175 -8.62 -7.51 -23.26
CA ILE A 175 -9.35 -6.93 -24.40
C ILE A 175 -8.69 -5.59 -24.73
N PRO A 176 -8.06 -5.43 -25.92
CA PRO A 176 -7.50 -4.14 -26.30
C PRO A 176 -8.64 -3.10 -26.31
N LEU A 177 -8.43 -1.96 -25.67
CA LEU A 177 -9.39 -0.84 -25.61
C LEU A 177 -9.92 -0.40 -27.00
N VAL A 178 -9.20 -0.74 -28.06
CA VAL A 178 -9.59 -0.49 -29.46
C VAL A 178 -10.85 -1.26 -29.88
N LEU A 179 -11.16 -2.39 -29.25
CA LEU A 179 -12.35 -3.20 -29.60
C LEU A 179 -13.62 -2.79 -28.84
N VAL A 180 -13.53 -1.88 -27.86
CA VAL A 180 -14.68 -1.37 -27.08
C VAL A 180 -15.21 -0.06 -27.67
N ALA A 181 -14.56 0.52 -28.66
CA ALA A 181 -14.89 1.79 -29.29
C ALA A 181 -15.67 1.67 -30.61
N VAL A 182 -16.25 0.49 -30.89
CA VAL A 182 -17.15 0.27 -32.07
C VAL A 182 -18.58 0.13 -31.60
#